data_71b9a1089c14b065c9c323a99f8849da
#
_entry.id   71b9a1089c14b065c9c323a99f8849da
#
_cell.length_a   1.000
_cell.length_b   1.000
_cell.length_c   1.000
_cell.angle_alpha   90.00
_cell.angle_beta   90.00
_cell.angle_gamma   90.00
#
_symmetry.space_group_name_H-M   'P 1'
#
loop_
_entity.id
_entity.type
_entity.pdbx_description
1 polymer ?
#
loop_
_entity_poly.entity_id
_entity_poly.type
_entity_poly.pdbx_seq_one_letter_code
_entity_poly.pdbx_strand_id
1 'polypeptide(L)'
;MPQNADKVIDHEMLFREPEYQDIFARKKNEFEFNHPDAKIAEIRDWTKSVEYKEKNFAREALTVNPAKACQPLGAVFVANGFHKTLSFVHGSQGCVAYYRSHFSRHFKEPTSCVSSSMTEDAAVFGGLNNMIDGLANTFNLYKPEMIAVSTTCMAEVIGDDLNAFIKTSKEKGSIPAEFDVPFAHTPAFVGSHVTGYDNALLGILQHFWDGKAGTAPALERQADESINFIGGFDGFVVGNMKEIKRIFDLFGADYNVLCDPSETWNTPTDGEFRMYEGGTTKETVIRALNAKATIVFQEYSCEKTIKYLREKGQEVVVLNSPIGVAGTDAFVMALSRLIGKPVPALLEKERGQLVDAMADSQAHLHGKRYAMYGDPDMMLGLTQFLLELGAEPAHVLATNGTDAWAAKVQKLFDASPYGAGCKTYPKRDLWHLRSLLHTEPVDFLIGNTYGKYLERDTGVPLIRMVFPIFDRHHYHRYPIWGYDGALRTLVMFLDEFFETLDANTIVPGKTDYSYDIIR
;
A
#
# COMPACT_ATOMS: atom_id res chain seq x y z
N MET A 1 12.12 -50.09 -26.12
CA MET A 1 10.71 -49.68 -25.97
C MET A 1 9.97 -50.73 -25.16
N PRO A 2 9.35 -50.44 -24.04
CA PRO A 2 8.61 -51.45 -23.28
C PRO A 2 7.35 -51.81 -24.01
N GLN A 3 7.09 -53.10 -24.09
CA GLN A 3 5.99 -53.74 -24.83
C GLN A 3 4.63 -53.68 -24.10
N ASN A 4 4.26 -52.60 -23.49
CA ASN A 4 2.96 -52.47 -22.80
C ASN A 4 2.23 -51.16 -23.17
N ALA A 5 2.14 -50.87 -24.49
CA ALA A 5 1.39 -49.73 -25.00
C ALA A 5 -0.15 -49.93 -25.05
N ASP A 6 -0.66 -51.11 -24.70
CA ASP A 6 -2.09 -51.48 -24.89
C ASP A 6 -2.93 -51.47 -23.60
N LYS A 7 -2.39 -51.07 -22.46
CA LYS A 7 -3.20 -50.82 -21.26
C LYS A 7 -3.17 -49.36 -20.88
N VAL A 8 -4.09 -48.59 -21.40
CA VAL A 8 -4.49 -47.33 -20.76
C VAL A 8 -5.17 -47.74 -19.44
N ILE A 9 -4.40 -47.68 -18.35
CA ILE A 9 -4.95 -47.98 -17.02
C ILE A 9 -5.90 -46.84 -16.68
N ASP A 10 -7.18 -47.16 -16.49
CA ASP A 10 -8.15 -46.21 -15.95
C ASP A 10 -7.65 -45.66 -14.62
N HIS A 11 -7.84 -44.35 -14.38
CA HIS A 11 -7.39 -43.68 -13.15
C HIS A 11 -7.95 -44.36 -11.91
N GLU A 12 -9.16 -44.92 -11.93
CA GLU A 12 -9.73 -45.70 -10.82
C GLU A 12 -8.92 -46.98 -10.53
N MET A 13 -8.41 -47.65 -11.57
CA MET A 13 -7.56 -48.85 -11.40
C MET A 13 -6.17 -48.47 -10.93
N LEU A 14 -5.63 -47.31 -11.38
CA LEU A 14 -4.37 -46.80 -10.93
C LEU A 14 -4.35 -46.63 -9.41
N PHE A 15 -5.42 -46.11 -8.80
CA PHE A 15 -5.54 -45.96 -7.35
C PHE A 15 -5.73 -47.29 -6.58
N ARG A 16 -6.03 -48.38 -7.25
CA ARG A 16 -6.22 -49.71 -6.66
C ARG A 16 -5.01 -50.62 -6.78
N GLU A 17 -4.06 -50.31 -7.67
CA GLU A 17 -2.84 -51.08 -7.83
C GLU A 17 -1.95 -50.99 -6.57
N PRO A 18 -1.47 -52.13 -6.00
CA PRO A 18 -0.70 -52.13 -4.76
C PRO A 18 0.52 -51.23 -4.77
N GLU A 19 1.25 -51.18 -5.89
CA GLU A 19 2.45 -50.35 -6.06
C GLU A 19 2.13 -48.86 -5.88
N TYR A 20 1.04 -48.39 -6.46
CA TYR A 20 0.59 -47.00 -6.30
C TYR A 20 0.02 -46.74 -4.91
N GLN A 21 -0.64 -47.68 -4.30
CA GLN A 21 -1.12 -47.57 -2.93
C GLN A 21 0.03 -47.41 -1.94
N ASP A 22 1.13 -48.12 -2.10
CA ASP A 22 2.33 -47.96 -1.29
C ASP A 22 2.99 -46.58 -1.50
N ILE A 23 3.04 -46.09 -2.75
CA ILE A 23 3.53 -44.77 -3.04
C ILE A 23 2.64 -43.68 -2.39
N PHE A 24 1.31 -43.82 -2.50
CA PHE A 24 0.36 -42.88 -1.90
C PHE A 24 0.43 -42.94 -0.37
N ALA A 25 0.48 -44.13 0.22
CA ALA A 25 0.63 -44.29 1.66
C ALA A 25 1.92 -43.65 2.18
N ARG A 26 3.04 -43.83 1.46
CA ARG A 26 4.32 -43.22 1.80
C ARG A 26 4.24 -41.69 1.69
N LYS A 27 3.72 -41.14 0.55
CA LYS A 27 3.54 -39.69 0.38
C LYS A 27 2.60 -39.12 1.44
N LYS A 28 1.50 -39.79 1.73
CA LYS A 28 0.57 -39.38 2.77
C LYS A 28 1.24 -39.36 4.14
N ASN A 29 2.03 -40.36 4.47
CA ASN A 29 2.79 -40.42 5.73
C ASN A 29 3.89 -39.34 5.80
N GLU A 30 4.50 -39.00 4.66
CA GLU A 30 5.61 -38.05 4.62
C GLU A 30 5.12 -36.58 4.56
N PHE A 31 4.02 -36.30 3.86
CA PHE A 31 3.60 -34.91 3.55
C PHE A 31 2.21 -34.53 4.07
N GLU A 32 1.32 -35.47 4.31
CA GLU A 32 -0.08 -35.20 4.72
C GLU A 32 -0.39 -35.64 6.13
N PHE A 33 0.40 -36.54 6.72
CA PHE A 33 0.16 -37.01 8.10
C PHE A 33 0.49 -35.88 9.07
N ASN A 34 -0.43 -35.65 9.99
CA ASN A 34 -0.15 -34.85 11.16
C ASN A 34 0.97 -35.52 11.94
N HIS A 35 2.10 -34.86 12.07
CA HIS A 35 3.12 -35.28 13.00
C HIS A 35 2.51 -35.35 14.39
N PRO A 36 2.99 -36.26 15.27
CA PRO A 36 2.55 -36.29 16.67
C PRO A 36 2.68 -34.89 17.28
N ASP A 37 1.72 -34.54 18.14
CA ASP A 37 1.67 -33.22 18.80
C ASP A 37 3.00 -32.83 19.45
N ALA A 38 3.69 -33.80 20.04
CA ALA A 38 5.01 -33.59 20.62
C ALA A 38 6.05 -33.14 19.60
N LYS A 39 6.02 -33.67 18.36
CA LYS A 39 6.94 -33.29 17.30
C LYS A 39 6.60 -31.91 16.75
N ILE A 40 5.32 -31.60 16.64
CA ILE A 40 4.86 -30.26 16.24
C ILE A 40 5.30 -29.23 17.27
N ALA A 41 5.15 -29.53 18.56
CA ALA A 41 5.59 -28.66 19.65
C ALA A 41 7.12 -28.43 19.62
N GLU A 42 7.91 -29.49 19.43
CA GLU A 42 9.38 -29.41 19.30
C GLU A 42 9.79 -28.50 18.16
N ILE A 43 9.21 -28.67 16.95
CA ILE A 43 9.51 -27.86 15.78
C ILE A 43 9.08 -26.40 16.03
N ARG A 44 7.87 -26.17 16.58
CA ARG A 44 7.38 -24.84 16.93
C ARG A 44 8.34 -24.13 17.88
N ASP A 45 8.80 -24.82 18.94
CA ASP A 45 9.70 -24.20 19.91
C ASP A 45 11.10 -23.96 19.33
N TRP A 46 11.60 -24.85 18.49
CA TRP A 46 12.82 -24.61 17.73
C TRP A 46 12.73 -23.36 16.82
N THR A 47 11.55 -23.10 16.17
CA THR A 47 11.38 -21.92 15.32
C THR A 47 11.44 -20.57 16.08
N LYS A 48 11.47 -20.59 17.42
CA LYS A 48 11.64 -19.42 18.28
C LYS A 48 13.09 -19.16 18.67
N SER A 49 14.00 -20.07 18.34
CA SER A 49 15.41 -20.03 18.76
C SER A 49 16.26 -19.07 17.91
N VAL A 50 17.40 -18.66 18.46
CA VAL A 50 18.41 -17.87 17.75
C VAL A 50 18.99 -18.65 16.56
N GLU A 51 19.22 -19.96 16.72
CA GLU A 51 19.69 -20.84 15.64
C GLU A 51 18.72 -20.80 14.44
N TYR A 52 17.42 -20.93 14.72
CA TYR A 52 16.43 -20.83 13.66
C TYR A 52 16.38 -19.43 13.02
N LYS A 53 16.51 -18.35 13.79
CA LYS A 53 16.59 -16.98 13.26
C LYS A 53 17.70 -16.87 12.22
N GLU A 54 18.91 -17.36 12.50
CA GLU A 54 20.04 -17.33 11.55
C GLU A 54 19.71 -18.09 10.26
N LYS A 55 19.16 -19.30 10.38
CA LYS A 55 18.72 -20.09 9.24
C LYS A 55 17.61 -19.42 8.44
N ASN A 56 16.63 -18.79 9.11
CA ASN A 56 15.54 -18.08 8.48
C ASN A 56 16.04 -16.84 7.72
N PHE A 57 16.98 -16.08 8.28
CA PHE A 57 17.57 -14.90 7.64
C PHE A 57 18.50 -15.21 6.46
N ALA A 58 19.03 -16.43 6.38
CA ALA A 58 19.73 -16.92 5.21
C ALA A 58 18.79 -17.21 4.01
N ARG A 59 17.48 -17.29 4.27
CA ARG A 59 16.46 -17.47 3.24
C ARG A 59 16.23 -16.16 2.47
N GLU A 60 16.36 -16.19 1.16
CA GLU A 60 16.10 -15.03 0.28
C GLU A 60 14.63 -14.95 -0.19
N ALA A 61 13.92 -16.09 -0.18
CA ALA A 61 12.55 -16.15 -0.66
C ALA A 61 11.56 -15.44 0.27
N LEU A 62 10.64 -14.67 -0.29
CA LEU A 62 9.54 -14.00 0.39
C LEU A 62 8.28 -14.89 0.33
N THR A 63 8.18 -15.87 1.19
CA THR A 63 7.17 -16.94 1.09
C THR A 63 6.09 -16.90 2.16
N VAL A 64 6.35 -16.27 3.30
CA VAL A 64 5.40 -16.28 4.41
C VAL A 64 4.92 -14.86 4.71
N ASN A 65 3.73 -14.54 4.21
CA ASN A 65 3.06 -13.26 4.38
C ASN A 65 4.01 -12.08 4.09
N PRO A 66 4.35 -11.82 2.84
CA PRO A 66 5.35 -10.83 2.45
C PRO A 66 4.92 -9.36 2.68
N ALA A 67 3.80 -9.10 3.34
CA ALA A 67 3.32 -7.76 3.70
C ALA A 67 3.32 -6.76 2.53
N LYS A 68 3.06 -7.23 1.30
CA LYS A 68 2.91 -6.42 0.10
C LYS A 68 1.82 -6.99 -0.79
N ALA A 69 1.25 -6.15 -1.67
CA ALA A 69 0.37 -6.59 -2.76
C ALA A 69 1.11 -6.47 -4.11
N CYS A 70 0.53 -7.05 -5.16
CA CYS A 70 1.08 -6.97 -6.51
C CYS A 70 0.76 -5.61 -7.18
N GLN A 71 1.49 -5.30 -8.27
CA GLN A 71 1.41 -4.02 -8.97
C GLN A 71 -0.02 -3.60 -9.38
N PRO A 72 -0.87 -4.48 -9.96
CA PRO A 72 -2.19 -4.05 -10.42
C PRO A 72 -3.07 -3.46 -9.32
N LEU A 73 -2.89 -3.86 -8.05
CA LEU A 73 -3.63 -3.25 -6.94
C LEU A 73 -3.34 -1.75 -6.83
N GLY A 74 -2.08 -1.33 -6.98
CA GLY A 74 -1.71 0.08 -6.99
C GLY A 74 -2.30 0.84 -8.19
N ALA A 75 -2.36 0.19 -9.36
CA ALA A 75 -3.01 0.78 -10.54
C ALA A 75 -4.53 0.97 -10.36
N VAL A 76 -5.20 0.03 -9.71
CA VAL A 76 -6.62 0.18 -9.34
C VAL A 76 -6.81 1.35 -8.37
N PHE A 77 -5.91 1.52 -7.39
CA PHE A 77 -5.94 2.68 -6.50
C PHE A 77 -5.87 3.99 -7.30
N VAL A 78 -4.90 4.11 -8.20
CA VAL A 78 -4.73 5.31 -9.05
C VAL A 78 -5.98 5.59 -9.87
N ALA A 79 -6.53 4.60 -10.55
CA ALA A 79 -7.74 4.78 -11.36
C ALA A 79 -8.92 5.33 -10.55
N ASN A 80 -9.10 4.88 -9.29
CA ASN A 80 -10.13 5.41 -8.39
C ASN A 80 -9.83 6.83 -7.89
N GLY A 81 -8.64 7.36 -8.13
CA GLY A 81 -8.25 8.75 -7.82
C GLY A 81 -8.52 9.75 -8.92
N PHE A 82 -9.06 9.34 -10.08
CA PHE A 82 -9.41 10.22 -11.20
C PHE A 82 -10.90 10.25 -11.45
N HIS A 83 -11.39 11.45 -11.76
CA HIS A 83 -12.83 11.70 -11.94
C HIS A 83 -13.44 10.82 -13.03
N LYS A 84 -14.58 10.21 -12.73
CA LYS A 84 -15.32 9.31 -13.64
C LYS A 84 -14.46 8.30 -14.39
N THR A 85 -13.43 7.79 -13.72
CA THR A 85 -12.52 6.81 -14.29
C THR A 85 -12.86 5.42 -13.80
N LEU A 86 -12.96 4.47 -14.74
CA LEU A 86 -13.13 3.06 -14.40
C LEU A 86 -11.81 2.32 -14.59
N SER A 87 -11.38 1.63 -13.53
CA SER A 87 -10.23 0.73 -13.61
C SER A 87 -10.58 -0.51 -14.43
N PHE A 88 -9.83 -0.76 -15.49
CA PHE A 88 -9.94 -1.93 -16.34
C PHE A 88 -8.66 -2.78 -16.23
N VAL A 89 -8.77 -3.95 -15.63
CA VAL A 89 -7.64 -4.85 -15.46
C VAL A 89 -7.67 -5.92 -16.55
N HIS A 90 -6.70 -5.85 -17.46
CA HIS A 90 -6.54 -6.82 -18.53
C HIS A 90 -5.88 -8.08 -18.00
N GLY A 91 -6.67 -9.14 -17.88
CA GLY A 91 -6.22 -10.44 -17.36
C GLY A 91 -7.31 -11.24 -16.67
N SER A 92 -6.94 -12.02 -15.66
CA SER A 92 -7.86 -12.92 -14.95
C SER A 92 -8.85 -12.18 -14.07
N GLN A 93 -10.10 -12.62 -14.10
CA GLN A 93 -11.18 -12.11 -13.25
C GLN A 93 -10.92 -12.30 -11.74
N GLY A 94 -10.20 -13.35 -11.35
CA GLY A 94 -9.84 -13.62 -9.96
C GLY A 94 -8.94 -12.54 -9.37
N CYS A 95 -8.06 -11.95 -10.18
CA CYS A 95 -7.22 -10.83 -9.77
C CYS A 95 -8.07 -9.59 -9.41
N VAL A 96 -9.07 -9.27 -10.24
CA VAL A 96 -9.98 -8.14 -9.98
C VAL A 96 -10.83 -8.37 -8.74
N ALA A 97 -11.33 -9.58 -8.52
CA ALA A 97 -12.06 -9.95 -7.30
C ALA A 97 -11.19 -9.72 -6.05
N TYR A 98 -9.90 -10.06 -6.12
CA TYR A 98 -8.95 -9.83 -5.05
C TYR A 98 -8.75 -8.32 -4.78
N TYR A 99 -8.52 -7.48 -5.81
CA TYR A 99 -8.30 -6.04 -5.63
C TYR A 99 -9.54 -5.34 -5.07
N ARG A 100 -10.71 -5.66 -5.59
CA ARG A 100 -11.99 -5.15 -5.05
C ARG A 100 -12.18 -5.53 -3.59
N SER A 101 -11.93 -6.78 -3.24
CA SER A 101 -12.02 -7.26 -1.85
C SER A 101 -11.04 -6.54 -0.93
N HIS A 102 -9.80 -6.31 -1.38
CA HIS A 102 -8.79 -5.62 -0.56
C HIS A 102 -9.22 -4.20 -0.22
N PHE A 103 -9.61 -3.41 -1.21
CA PHE A 103 -10.02 -2.03 -1.00
C PHE A 103 -11.34 -1.92 -0.26
N SER A 104 -12.37 -2.71 -0.64
CA SER A 104 -13.67 -2.67 0.02
C SER A 104 -13.58 -3.07 1.50
N ARG A 105 -12.73 -4.02 1.83
CA ARG A 105 -12.49 -4.42 3.23
C ARG A 105 -11.70 -3.39 4.03
N HIS A 106 -10.82 -2.63 3.37
CA HIS A 106 -10.05 -1.57 4.03
C HIS A 106 -10.86 -0.28 4.15
N PHE A 107 -11.34 0.27 3.05
CA PHE A 107 -12.07 1.54 3.00
C PHE A 107 -13.54 1.42 3.41
N LYS A 108 -14.09 0.20 3.51
CA LYS A 108 -15.52 -0.07 3.81
C LYS A 108 -16.49 0.49 2.76
N GLU A 109 -15.97 0.75 1.55
CA GLU A 109 -16.71 1.26 0.42
C GLU A 109 -16.52 0.35 -0.80
N PRO A 110 -17.49 0.22 -1.71
CA PRO A 110 -17.32 -0.48 -2.95
C PRO A 110 -16.20 0.14 -3.79
N THR A 111 -15.40 -0.69 -4.45
CA THR A 111 -14.32 -0.24 -5.33
C THR A 111 -14.66 -0.57 -6.77
N SER A 112 -14.64 0.45 -7.63
CA SER A 112 -14.94 0.33 -9.06
C SER A 112 -13.74 -0.24 -9.81
N CYS A 113 -13.90 -1.48 -10.30
CA CYS A 113 -12.88 -2.17 -11.08
C CYS A 113 -13.51 -3.31 -11.89
N VAL A 114 -13.13 -3.44 -13.15
CA VAL A 114 -13.61 -4.48 -14.08
C VAL A 114 -12.46 -5.28 -14.66
N SER A 115 -12.75 -6.46 -15.19
CA SER A 115 -11.79 -7.38 -15.81
C SER A 115 -12.10 -7.61 -17.28
N SER A 116 -11.07 -7.81 -18.10
CA SER A 116 -11.22 -8.38 -19.44
C SER A 116 -11.58 -9.87 -19.42
N SER A 117 -11.57 -10.50 -18.24
CA SER A 117 -11.98 -11.91 -18.02
C SER A 117 -11.28 -12.92 -18.92
N MET A 118 -9.95 -12.81 -19.02
CA MET A 118 -9.15 -13.76 -19.80
C MET A 118 -9.27 -15.17 -19.23
N THR A 119 -9.54 -16.13 -20.10
CA THR A 119 -9.63 -17.57 -19.83
C THR A 119 -8.45 -18.31 -20.47
N GLU A 120 -8.46 -19.64 -20.42
CA GLU A 120 -7.42 -20.50 -20.99
C GLU A 120 -7.22 -20.26 -22.50
N ASP A 121 -8.29 -20.01 -23.24
CA ASP A 121 -8.20 -19.70 -24.68
C ASP A 121 -7.40 -18.42 -24.94
N ALA A 122 -7.64 -17.39 -24.15
CA ALA A 122 -6.88 -16.14 -24.23
C ALA A 122 -5.41 -16.32 -23.82
N ALA A 123 -5.11 -17.24 -22.92
CA ALA A 123 -3.72 -17.57 -22.55
C ALA A 123 -2.94 -18.21 -23.70
N VAL A 124 -3.64 -18.85 -24.67
CA VAL A 124 -3.02 -19.47 -25.84
C VAL A 124 -3.02 -18.56 -27.07
N PHE A 125 -4.12 -17.85 -27.32
CA PHE A 125 -4.35 -17.08 -28.56
C PHE A 125 -4.18 -15.56 -28.38
N GLY A 126 -3.90 -15.08 -27.16
CA GLY A 126 -3.82 -13.66 -26.82
C GLY A 126 -5.16 -13.03 -26.42
N GLY A 127 -5.08 -11.93 -25.66
CA GLY A 127 -6.23 -11.27 -25.04
C GLY A 127 -6.91 -10.19 -25.90
N LEU A 128 -6.61 -10.08 -27.22
CA LEU A 128 -7.14 -9.00 -28.07
C LEU A 128 -8.67 -8.93 -28.07
N ASN A 129 -9.37 -10.05 -28.27
CA ASN A 129 -10.83 -10.07 -28.28
C ASN A 129 -11.41 -9.71 -26.91
N ASN A 130 -10.81 -10.21 -25.82
CA ASN A 130 -11.20 -9.83 -24.47
C ASN A 130 -11.04 -8.32 -24.21
N MET A 131 -10.00 -7.69 -24.78
CA MET A 131 -9.82 -6.23 -24.70
C MET A 131 -10.91 -5.50 -25.47
N ILE A 132 -11.18 -5.88 -26.73
CA ILE A 132 -12.17 -5.24 -27.60
C ILE A 132 -13.57 -5.29 -26.96
N ASP A 133 -14.02 -6.49 -26.59
CA ASP A 133 -15.34 -6.70 -26.01
C ASP A 133 -15.43 -6.09 -24.59
N GLY A 134 -14.36 -6.20 -23.82
CA GLY A 134 -14.27 -5.65 -22.48
C GLY A 134 -14.35 -4.12 -22.48
N LEU A 135 -13.63 -3.44 -23.36
CA LEU A 135 -13.70 -1.98 -23.49
C LEU A 135 -15.07 -1.52 -23.97
N ALA A 136 -15.66 -2.21 -24.99
CA ALA A 136 -17.00 -1.91 -25.47
C ALA A 136 -18.06 -2.04 -24.36
N ASN A 137 -18.03 -3.14 -23.61
CA ASN A 137 -18.96 -3.38 -22.51
C ASN A 137 -18.76 -2.36 -21.38
N THR A 138 -17.52 -2.05 -21.03
CA THR A 138 -17.19 -1.08 -19.98
C THR A 138 -17.70 0.31 -20.35
N PHE A 139 -17.45 0.77 -21.57
CA PHE A 139 -17.90 2.06 -22.05
C PHE A 139 -19.44 2.16 -22.07
N ASN A 140 -20.12 1.16 -22.61
CA ASN A 140 -21.57 1.20 -22.78
C ASN A 140 -22.35 1.04 -21.47
N LEU A 141 -21.90 0.16 -20.56
CA LEU A 141 -22.62 -0.15 -19.32
C LEU A 141 -22.35 0.87 -18.21
N TYR A 142 -21.11 1.27 -18.04
CA TYR A 142 -20.71 2.13 -16.91
C TYR A 142 -20.55 3.60 -17.28
N LYS A 143 -20.48 3.93 -18.54
CA LYS A 143 -20.39 5.30 -19.08
C LYS A 143 -19.32 6.16 -18.39
N PRO A 144 -18.09 5.67 -18.25
CA PRO A 144 -17.00 6.46 -17.68
C PRO A 144 -16.58 7.58 -18.64
N GLU A 145 -15.86 8.58 -18.12
CA GLU A 145 -15.17 9.59 -18.95
C GLU A 145 -13.77 9.11 -19.36
N MET A 146 -13.19 8.16 -18.60
CA MET A 146 -11.88 7.56 -18.87
C MET A 146 -11.88 6.10 -18.44
N ILE A 147 -11.17 5.24 -19.16
CA ILE A 147 -10.90 3.86 -18.78
C ILE A 147 -9.39 3.70 -18.59
N ALA A 148 -8.93 3.52 -17.35
CA ALA A 148 -7.53 3.29 -17.05
C ALA A 148 -7.22 1.79 -17.10
N VAL A 149 -6.40 1.36 -18.07
CA VAL A 149 -6.05 -0.03 -18.32
C VAL A 149 -4.77 -0.40 -17.57
N SER A 150 -4.80 -1.53 -16.86
CA SER A 150 -3.64 -2.16 -16.25
C SER A 150 -3.60 -3.64 -16.57
N THR A 151 -2.46 -4.30 -16.40
CA THR A 151 -2.26 -5.72 -16.74
C THR A 151 -2.16 -6.60 -15.51
N THR A 152 -2.50 -7.88 -15.65
CA THR A 152 -2.12 -8.93 -14.69
C THR A 152 -0.91 -9.72 -15.20
N CYS A 153 -0.38 -10.64 -14.36
CA CYS A 153 0.72 -11.51 -14.76
C CYS A 153 0.40 -12.35 -16.01
N MET A 154 -0.85 -12.74 -16.23
CA MET A 154 -1.26 -13.50 -17.41
C MET A 154 -1.00 -12.71 -18.70
N ALA A 155 -1.52 -11.49 -18.82
CA ALA A 155 -1.35 -10.64 -19.99
C ALA A 155 0.14 -10.29 -20.23
N GLU A 156 0.90 -10.08 -19.17
CA GLU A 156 2.33 -9.76 -19.27
C GLU A 156 3.18 -10.96 -19.73
N VAL A 157 2.86 -12.18 -19.25
CA VAL A 157 3.60 -13.40 -19.64
C VAL A 157 3.36 -13.79 -21.09
N ILE A 158 2.12 -13.63 -21.59
CA ILE A 158 1.81 -13.88 -23.02
C ILE A 158 2.27 -12.74 -23.93
N GLY A 159 2.60 -11.57 -23.37
CA GLY A 159 3.12 -10.45 -24.14
C GLY A 159 2.06 -9.66 -24.93
N ASP A 160 0.87 -9.49 -24.35
CA ASP A 160 -0.20 -8.70 -24.94
C ASP A 160 0.23 -7.22 -25.12
N ASP A 161 0.09 -6.71 -26.35
CA ASP A 161 0.40 -5.32 -26.69
C ASP A 161 -0.81 -4.41 -26.43
N LEU A 162 -0.85 -3.78 -25.25
CA LEU A 162 -1.95 -2.90 -24.88
C LEU A 162 -2.16 -1.75 -25.85
N ASN A 163 -1.09 -1.15 -26.36
CA ASN A 163 -1.20 -0.02 -27.29
C ASN A 163 -1.88 -0.44 -28.59
N ALA A 164 -1.42 -1.55 -29.18
CA ALA A 164 -2.02 -2.11 -30.38
C ALA A 164 -3.48 -2.54 -30.15
N PHE A 165 -3.79 -3.13 -28.98
CA PHE A 165 -5.15 -3.59 -28.64
C PHE A 165 -6.13 -2.44 -28.47
N ILE A 166 -5.74 -1.38 -27.76
CA ILE A 166 -6.55 -0.17 -27.59
C ILE A 166 -6.78 0.52 -28.94
N LYS A 167 -5.74 0.65 -29.78
CA LYS A 167 -5.85 1.20 -31.12
C LYS A 167 -6.83 0.40 -31.97
N THR A 168 -6.70 -0.92 -31.99
CA THR A 168 -7.61 -1.83 -32.72
C THR A 168 -9.06 -1.71 -32.23
N SER A 169 -9.27 -1.56 -30.91
CA SER A 169 -10.60 -1.36 -30.34
C SER A 169 -11.26 -0.07 -30.82
N LYS A 170 -10.49 1.02 -30.93
CA LYS A 170 -10.93 2.30 -31.50
C LYS A 170 -11.24 2.17 -33.01
N GLU A 171 -10.36 1.55 -33.77
CA GLU A 171 -10.53 1.33 -35.22
C GLU A 171 -11.76 0.47 -35.54
N LYS A 172 -12.10 -0.50 -34.69
CA LYS A 172 -13.32 -1.32 -34.80
C LYS A 172 -14.57 -0.61 -34.30
N GLY A 173 -14.46 0.60 -33.75
CA GLY A 173 -15.60 1.34 -33.21
C GLY A 173 -16.17 0.78 -31.90
N SER A 174 -15.41 -0.05 -31.18
CA SER A 174 -15.81 -0.57 -29.86
C SER A 174 -15.92 0.54 -28.80
N ILE A 175 -15.09 1.56 -28.95
CA ILE A 175 -15.11 2.82 -28.20
C ILE A 175 -14.84 3.97 -29.16
N PRO A 176 -15.28 5.21 -28.86
CA PRO A 176 -14.98 6.38 -29.70
C PRO A 176 -13.47 6.59 -29.89
N ALA A 177 -13.07 7.07 -31.07
CA ALA A 177 -11.65 7.28 -31.38
C ALA A 177 -10.95 8.27 -30.43
N GLU A 178 -11.67 9.32 -30.00
CA GLU A 178 -11.21 10.36 -29.08
C GLU A 178 -11.32 9.98 -27.60
N PHE A 179 -11.88 8.82 -27.27
CA PHE A 179 -12.08 8.39 -25.88
C PHE A 179 -10.75 8.10 -25.17
N ASP A 180 -10.58 8.61 -23.94
CA ASP A 180 -9.33 8.50 -23.18
C ASP A 180 -9.18 7.10 -22.55
N VAL A 181 -8.12 6.39 -22.97
CA VAL A 181 -7.75 5.07 -22.46
C VAL A 181 -6.26 5.03 -22.12
N PRO A 182 -5.84 5.70 -21.03
CA PRO A 182 -4.47 5.54 -20.54
C PRO A 182 -4.22 4.11 -20.09
N PHE A 183 -2.97 3.66 -20.21
CA PHE A 183 -2.60 2.32 -19.80
C PHE A 183 -1.25 2.26 -19.10
N ALA A 184 -1.05 1.22 -18.31
CA ALA A 184 0.21 0.90 -17.66
C ALA A 184 0.44 -0.60 -17.63
N HIS A 185 1.66 -1.02 -17.89
CA HIS A 185 2.12 -2.38 -17.63
C HIS A 185 2.37 -2.58 -16.14
N THR A 186 1.70 -3.57 -15.55
CA THR A 186 1.75 -3.84 -14.11
C THR A 186 2.00 -5.32 -13.80
N PRO A 187 3.16 -5.86 -14.23
CA PRO A 187 3.49 -7.28 -14.02
C PRO A 187 3.47 -7.63 -12.52
N ALA A 188 2.66 -8.64 -12.17
CA ALA A 188 2.45 -9.01 -10.76
C ALA A 188 3.64 -9.74 -10.13
N PHE A 189 4.58 -10.24 -10.93
CA PHE A 189 5.75 -11.02 -10.48
C PHE A 189 6.98 -10.17 -10.15
N VAL A 190 6.95 -8.86 -10.37
CA VAL A 190 8.01 -7.92 -9.99
C VAL A 190 7.41 -6.71 -9.26
N GLY A 191 8.21 -6.06 -8.41
CA GLY A 191 7.76 -4.89 -7.65
C GLY A 191 6.62 -5.18 -6.66
N SER A 192 5.78 -4.19 -6.44
CA SER A 192 4.64 -4.25 -5.53
C SER A 192 3.56 -3.24 -5.94
N HIS A 193 2.52 -3.12 -5.13
CA HIS A 193 1.45 -2.14 -5.34
C HIS A 193 1.97 -0.68 -5.42
N VAL A 194 3.03 -0.32 -4.70
CA VAL A 194 3.62 1.03 -4.82
C VAL A 194 4.26 1.24 -6.20
N THR A 195 4.91 0.22 -6.77
CA THR A 195 5.41 0.27 -8.16
C THR A 195 4.27 0.39 -9.16
N GLY A 196 3.16 -0.31 -8.90
CA GLY A 196 1.97 -0.24 -9.74
C GLY A 196 1.28 1.11 -9.68
N TYR A 197 1.29 1.76 -8.52
CA TYR A 197 0.85 3.14 -8.36
C TYR A 197 1.66 4.08 -9.28
N ASP A 198 2.99 4.01 -9.20
CA ASP A 198 3.89 4.83 -10.01
C ASP A 198 3.68 4.63 -11.52
N ASN A 199 3.61 3.35 -11.96
CA ASN A 199 3.40 3.03 -13.36
C ASN A 199 2.05 3.55 -13.88
N ALA A 200 0.98 3.43 -13.11
CA ALA A 200 -0.35 3.86 -13.51
C ALA A 200 -0.47 5.39 -13.54
N LEU A 201 0.03 6.08 -12.53
CA LEU A 201 0.06 7.54 -12.50
C LEU A 201 0.86 8.09 -13.68
N LEU A 202 2.07 7.57 -13.88
CA LEU A 202 2.91 7.94 -15.02
C LEU A 202 2.19 7.68 -16.36
N GLY A 203 1.52 6.54 -16.50
CA GLY A 203 0.76 6.20 -17.70
C GLY A 203 -0.34 7.22 -18.02
N ILE A 204 -1.06 7.69 -17.00
CA ILE A 204 -2.08 8.74 -17.14
C ILE A 204 -1.44 10.08 -17.52
N LEU A 205 -0.38 10.52 -16.84
CA LEU A 205 0.30 11.77 -17.16
C LEU A 205 0.86 11.76 -18.58
N GLN A 206 1.50 10.67 -19.00
CA GLN A 206 2.04 10.52 -20.36
C GLN A 206 0.93 10.48 -21.43
N HIS A 207 -0.22 9.90 -21.13
CA HIS A 207 -1.36 9.88 -22.04
C HIS A 207 -1.81 11.31 -22.39
N PHE A 208 -1.97 12.17 -21.38
CA PHE A 208 -2.45 13.52 -21.60
C PHE A 208 -1.35 14.50 -22.03
N TRP A 209 -0.13 14.34 -21.54
CA TRP A 209 0.94 15.33 -21.81
C TRP A 209 1.75 15.01 -23.06
N ASP A 210 1.99 13.73 -23.37
CA ASP A 210 2.77 13.30 -24.52
C ASP A 210 1.91 12.88 -25.73
N GLY A 211 0.58 12.85 -25.58
CA GLY A 211 -0.32 12.37 -26.62
C GLY A 211 -0.18 10.89 -26.92
N LYS A 212 0.19 10.06 -25.93
CA LYS A 212 0.30 8.61 -26.09
C LYS A 212 -1.04 8.00 -26.50
N ALA A 213 -0.96 6.96 -27.34
CA ALA A 213 -2.10 6.26 -27.95
C ALA A 213 -2.87 7.05 -29.03
N GLY A 214 -2.27 8.09 -29.60
CA GLY A 214 -2.76 8.69 -30.86
C GLY A 214 -4.00 9.58 -30.73
N THR A 215 -4.30 10.10 -29.56
CA THR A 215 -5.51 10.90 -29.32
C THR A 215 -5.29 12.40 -29.42
N ALA A 216 -4.09 12.91 -29.13
CA ALA A 216 -3.77 14.33 -29.20
C ALA A 216 -2.27 14.56 -29.44
N PRO A 217 -1.84 15.71 -29.97
CA PRO A 217 -0.42 16.07 -29.98
C PRO A 217 0.10 16.29 -28.56
N ALA A 218 1.42 16.12 -28.38
CA ALA A 218 2.07 16.45 -27.11
C ALA A 218 1.80 17.90 -26.70
N LEU A 219 1.54 18.12 -25.43
CA LEU A 219 1.32 19.46 -24.88
C LEU A 219 2.67 20.13 -24.60
N GLU A 220 2.72 21.44 -24.85
CA GLU A 220 3.84 22.28 -24.45
C GLU A 220 3.57 22.91 -23.09
N ARG A 221 4.55 22.83 -22.19
CA ARG A 221 4.47 23.41 -20.86
C ARG A 221 4.48 24.95 -20.91
N GLN A 222 3.50 25.57 -20.28
CA GLN A 222 3.43 27.00 -20.02
C GLN A 222 3.37 27.23 -18.52
N ALA A 223 4.53 27.49 -17.90
CA ALA A 223 4.63 27.58 -16.45
C ALA A 223 3.67 28.61 -15.85
N ASP A 224 2.91 28.21 -14.83
CA ASP A 224 2.03 29.05 -14.03
C ASP A 224 2.47 29.03 -12.54
N GLU A 225 1.72 29.67 -11.65
CA GLU A 225 2.02 29.76 -10.23
C GLU A 225 1.43 28.60 -9.40
N SER A 226 0.73 27.67 -10.03
CA SER A 226 0.11 26.55 -9.34
C SER A 226 1.16 25.56 -8.82
N ILE A 227 0.76 24.77 -7.82
CA ILE A 227 1.58 23.73 -7.21
C ILE A 227 0.84 22.40 -7.36
N ASN A 228 1.50 21.39 -7.89
CA ASN A 228 0.98 20.03 -7.87
C ASN A 228 1.28 19.34 -6.55
N PHE A 229 0.38 18.46 -6.14
CA PHE A 229 0.55 17.57 -5.03
C PHE A 229 0.32 16.12 -5.42
N ILE A 230 1.23 15.22 -5.02
CA ILE A 230 1.13 13.77 -5.17
C ILE A 230 1.37 13.13 -3.82
N GLY A 231 0.34 12.46 -3.28
CA GLY A 231 0.39 11.80 -1.97
C GLY A 231 1.05 10.41 -1.98
N GLY A 232 1.08 9.73 -3.13
CA GLY A 232 1.51 8.34 -3.23
C GLY A 232 0.43 7.34 -2.82
N PHE A 233 0.80 6.05 -2.70
CA PHE A 233 -0.11 5.01 -2.22
C PHE A 233 -0.29 5.12 -0.70
N ASP A 234 -1.53 5.31 -0.23
CA ASP A 234 -1.79 5.56 1.18
C ASP A 234 -3.09 4.91 1.67
N GLY A 235 -3.00 4.16 2.77
CA GLY A 235 -4.16 3.56 3.44
C GLY A 235 -5.02 4.55 4.22
N PHE A 236 -4.52 5.73 4.53
CA PHE A 236 -5.24 6.81 5.25
C PHE A 236 -5.66 7.95 4.31
N VAL A 237 -5.67 7.69 3.01
CA VAL A 237 -5.82 8.70 1.97
C VAL A 237 -7.03 9.64 2.17
N VAL A 238 -8.16 9.13 2.68
CA VAL A 238 -9.36 9.96 2.92
C VAL A 238 -9.09 11.07 3.94
N GLY A 239 -8.57 10.72 5.10
CA GLY A 239 -8.23 11.68 6.14
C GLY A 239 -7.04 12.56 5.76
N ASN A 240 -6.00 11.94 5.22
CA ASN A 240 -4.77 12.64 4.83
C ASN A 240 -5.00 13.67 3.73
N MET A 241 -5.79 13.36 2.71
CA MET A 241 -6.13 14.34 1.65
C MET A 241 -6.93 15.53 2.19
N LYS A 242 -7.87 15.28 3.12
CA LYS A 242 -8.59 16.38 3.77
C LYS A 242 -7.64 17.32 4.50
N GLU A 243 -6.72 16.77 5.26
CA GLU A 243 -5.75 17.56 6.02
C GLU A 243 -4.77 18.32 5.12
N ILE A 244 -4.25 17.69 4.09
CA ILE A 244 -3.34 18.35 3.14
C ILE A 244 -4.03 19.47 2.37
N LYS A 245 -5.25 19.24 1.87
CA LYS A 245 -6.05 20.29 1.22
C LYS A 245 -6.31 21.47 2.18
N ARG A 246 -6.66 21.19 3.44
CA ARG A 246 -6.82 22.23 4.48
C ARG A 246 -5.56 23.06 4.66
N ILE A 247 -4.39 22.43 4.68
CA ILE A 247 -3.11 23.15 4.81
C ILE A 247 -2.85 24.02 3.57
N PHE A 248 -3.07 23.52 2.36
CA PHE A 248 -2.98 24.32 1.13
C PHE A 248 -3.92 25.53 1.15
N ASP A 249 -5.18 25.31 1.59
CA ASP A 249 -6.20 26.36 1.68
C ASP A 249 -5.83 27.43 2.72
N LEU A 250 -5.24 27.05 3.86
CA LEU A 250 -4.74 28.00 4.87
C LEU A 250 -3.64 28.93 4.32
N PHE A 251 -2.81 28.45 3.41
CA PHE A 251 -1.84 29.27 2.70
C PHE A 251 -2.48 30.12 1.57
N GLY A 252 -3.74 29.85 1.20
CA GLY A 252 -4.37 30.41 0.02
C GLY A 252 -3.57 30.04 -1.24
N ALA A 253 -3.16 28.79 -1.34
CA ALA A 253 -2.41 28.26 -2.47
C ALA A 253 -3.34 27.96 -3.65
N ASP A 254 -2.81 28.12 -4.86
CA ASP A 254 -3.40 27.55 -6.07
C ASP A 254 -2.74 26.18 -6.32
N TYR A 255 -3.50 25.11 -6.25
CA TYR A 255 -2.93 23.76 -6.30
C TYR A 255 -3.75 22.75 -7.10
N ASN A 256 -3.07 21.71 -7.58
CA ASN A 256 -3.66 20.56 -8.23
C ASN A 256 -3.30 19.29 -7.44
N VAL A 257 -4.28 18.50 -7.06
CA VAL A 257 -4.03 17.15 -6.48
C VAL A 257 -4.03 16.14 -7.63
N LEU A 258 -2.95 15.40 -7.78
CA LEU A 258 -2.82 14.33 -8.77
C LEU A 258 -3.04 12.98 -8.10
N CYS A 259 -4.12 12.30 -8.49
CA CYS A 259 -4.66 11.08 -7.89
C CYS A 259 -5.29 11.33 -6.50
N ASP A 260 -6.56 11.73 -6.50
CA ASP A 260 -7.33 12.01 -5.28
C ASP A 260 -8.54 11.07 -5.13
N PRO A 261 -8.40 9.90 -4.50
CA PRO A 261 -9.51 8.99 -4.27
C PRO A 261 -10.31 9.31 -2.99
N SER A 262 -10.04 10.43 -2.32
CA SER A 262 -10.59 10.71 -0.99
C SER A 262 -12.12 10.77 -0.97
N GLU A 263 -12.75 11.37 -1.97
CA GLU A 263 -14.20 11.42 -2.08
C GLU A 263 -14.79 10.10 -2.58
N THR A 264 -14.12 9.41 -3.51
CA THR A 264 -14.53 8.08 -4.02
C THR A 264 -14.79 7.08 -2.88
N TRP A 265 -13.98 7.13 -1.83
CA TRP A 265 -14.10 6.24 -0.66
C TRP A 265 -14.71 6.93 0.58
N ASN A 266 -15.41 8.05 0.40
CA ASN A 266 -16.01 8.79 1.51
C ASN A 266 -17.37 9.40 1.18
N THR A 267 -17.92 9.14 0.01
CA THR A 267 -19.21 9.65 -0.42
C THR A 267 -20.34 9.02 0.40
N PRO A 268 -21.23 9.82 0.99
CA PRO A 268 -22.35 9.28 1.77
C PRO A 268 -23.35 8.55 0.88
N THR A 269 -23.91 7.46 1.38
CA THR A 269 -24.99 6.72 0.73
C THR A 269 -26.33 7.34 1.16
N ASP A 270 -27.05 7.93 0.23
CA ASP A 270 -28.37 8.52 0.42
C ASP A 270 -29.52 7.68 -0.20
N GLY A 271 -29.27 6.39 -0.38
CA GLY A 271 -30.15 5.45 -1.06
C GLY A 271 -29.78 5.18 -2.51
N GLU A 272 -28.83 5.94 -3.06
CA GLU A 272 -28.29 5.73 -4.41
C GLU A 272 -26.80 5.40 -4.36
N PHE A 273 -26.38 4.42 -5.14
CA PHE A 273 -24.96 4.12 -5.32
C PHE A 273 -24.36 5.06 -6.36
N ARG A 274 -23.39 5.87 -5.95
CA ARG A 274 -22.66 6.79 -6.81
C ARG A 274 -21.26 6.27 -7.08
N MET A 275 -21.03 5.80 -8.30
CA MET A 275 -19.77 5.16 -8.68
C MET A 275 -18.63 6.17 -8.88
N TYR A 276 -18.93 7.42 -9.23
CA TYR A 276 -17.96 8.37 -9.79
C TYR A 276 -17.93 9.70 -9.02
N GLU A 277 -17.91 9.66 -7.70
CA GLU A 277 -17.78 10.87 -6.91
C GLU A 277 -16.31 11.28 -6.75
N GLY A 278 -16.03 12.57 -6.87
CA GLY A 278 -14.69 13.14 -6.67
C GLY A 278 -13.68 12.77 -7.75
N GLY A 279 -12.43 12.72 -7.35
CA GLY A 279 -11.31 12.40 -8.21
C GLY A 279 -10.71 13.60 -8.97
N THR A 280 -9.47 13.45 -9.41
CA THR A 280 -8.75 14.43 -10.21
C THR A 280 -9.35 14.48 -11.61
N THR A 281 -9.79 15.66 -12.07
CA THR A 281 -10.40 15.81 -13.39
C THR A 281 -9.34 15.85 -14.51
N LYS A 282 -9.77 15.59 -15.74
CA LYS A 282 -8.93 15.68 -16.94
C LYS A 282 -8.31 17.08 -17.09
N GLU A 283 -9.11 18.12 -16.84
CA GLU A 283 -8.66 19.50 -16.91
C GLU A 283 -7.56 19.79 -15.89
N THR A 284 -7.71 19.24 -14.68
CA THR A 284 -6.67 19.33 -13.64
C THR A 284 -5.39 18.62 -14.06
N VAL A 285 -5.48 17.43 -14.68
CA VAL A 285 -4.29 16.73 -15.21
C VAL A 285 -3.59 17.56 -16.28
N ILE A 286 -4.35 18.11 -17.23
CA ILE A 286 -3.80 18.95 -18.31
C ILE A 286 -3.13 20.19 -17.72
N ARG A 287 -3.80 20.90 -16.80
CA ARG A 287 -3.27 22.08 -16.12
C ARG A 287 -2.00 21.77 -15.33
N ALA A 288 -1.94 20.63 -14.69
CA ALA A 288 -0.83 20.24 -13.84
C ALA A 288 0.53 20.16 -14.57
N LEU A 289 0.54 20.05 -15.92
CA LEU A 289 1.77 20.20 -16.70
C LEU A 289 2.43 21.57 -16.49
N ASN A 290 1.62 22.61 -16.29
CA ASN A 290 2.06 24.01 -16.23
C ASN A 290 2.53 24.41 -14.82
N ALA A 291 2.23 23.63 -13.80
CA ALA A 291 2.59 23.95 -12.42
C ALA A 291 4.08 24.28 -12.28
N LYS A 292 4.39 25.31 -11.47
CA LYS A 292 5.79 25.69 -11.21
C LYS A 292 6.56 24.63 -10.44
N ALA A 293 5.87 23.93 -9.54
CA ALA A 293 6.47 22.91 -8.70
C ALA A 293 5.48 21.76 -8.44
N THR A 294 6.04 20.60 -8.13
CA THR A 294 5.29 19.43 -7.63
C THR A 294 5.85 18.99 -6.29
N ILE A 295 5.00 18.91 -5.27
CA ILE A 295 5.34 18.30 -3.97
C ILE A 295 4.94 16.83 -4.02
N VAL A 296 5.88 15.95 -3.68
CA VAL A 296 5.68 14.49 -3.64
C VAL A 296 6.04 14.00 -2.25
N PHE A 297 5.12 13.29 -1.58
CA PHE A 297 5.40 12.73 -0.27
C PHE A 297 5.98 11.34 -0.39
N GLN A 298 5.67 10.48 -1.15
CA GLN A 298 6.11 9.10 -1.19
C GLN A 298 7.06 8.83 -2.36
N GLU A 299 8.36 8.97 -2.11
CA GLU A 299 9.39 8.79 -3.13
C GLU A 299 9.34 7.40 -3.76
N TYR A 300 9.22 6.34 -2.94
CA TYR A 300 9.23 4.95 -3.40
C TYR A 300 7.94 4.52 -4.12
N SER A 301 6.88 5.30 -3.96
CA SER A 301 5.62 5.15 -4.71
C SER A 301 5.58 5.99 -5.99
N CYS A 302 6.61 6.81 -6.28
CA CYS A 302 6.59 7.80 -7.36
C CYS A 302 7.93 7.97 -8.08
N GLU A 303 8.87 7.01 -8.00
CA GLU A 303 10.24 7.16 -8.54
C GLU A 303 10.28 7.55 -10.02
N LYS A 304 9.51 6.86 -10.86
CA LYS A 304 9.44 7.13 -12.31
C LYS A 304 8.70 8.43 -12.60
N THR A 305 7.62 8.67 -11.87
CA THR A 305 6.83 9.91 -11.99
C THR A 305 7.68 11.12 -11.60
N ILE A 306 8.45 11.07 -10.51
CA ILE A 306 9.38 12.13 -10.10
C ILE A 306 10.38 12.44 -11.22
N LYS A 307 10.98 11.41 -11.81
CA LYS A 307 11.92 11.57 -12.93
C LYS A 307 11.24 12.26 -14.12
N TYR A 308 10.06 11.77 -14.50
CA TYR A 308 9.29 12.32 -15.62
C TYR A 308 8.88 13.80 -15.40
N LEU A 309 8.45 14.16 -14.20
CA LEU A 309 8.11 15.55 -13.87
C LEU A 309 9.32 16.49 -14.01
N ARG A 310 10.50 16.04 -13.58
CA ARG A 310 11.76 16.77 -13.76
C ARG A 310 12.13 16.92 -15.24
N GLU A 311 11.94 15.87 -16.06
CA GLU A 311 12.13 15.91 -17.51
C GLU A 311 11.17 16.91 -18.18
N LYS A 312 9.96 17.11 -17.63
CA LYS A 312 9.00 18.14 -18.05
C LYS A 312 9.35 19.56 -17.55
N GLY A 313 10.45 19.72 -16.81
CA GLY A 313 10.94 21.01 -16.34
C GLY A 313 10.23 21.56 -15.10
N GLN A 314 9.56 20.72 -14.32
CA GLN A 314 8.99 21.13 -13.04
C GLN A 314 10.03 21.05 -11.90
N GLU A 315 9.95 21.95 -10.94
CA GLU A 315 10.63 21.78 -9.65
C GLU A 315 9.94 20.67 -8.87
N VAL A 316 10.64 19.58 -8.53
CA VAL A 316 10.04 18.47 -7.78
C VAL A 316 10.65 18.44 -6.38
N VAL A 317 9.80 18.76 -5.40
CA VAL A 317 10.14 18.75 -3.96
C VAL A 317 9.68 17.41 -3.39
N VAL A 318 10.63 16.53 -3.11
CA VAL A 318 10.37 15.21 -2.54
C VAL A 318 10.54 15.28 -1.03
N LEU A 319 9.49 14.91 -0.29
CA LEU A 319 9.44 14.91 1.18
C LEU A 319 9.04 13.52 1.69
N ASN A 320 9.43 13.21 2.92
CA ASN A 320 8.86 12.05 3.60
C ASN A 320 7.38 12.31 3.94
N SER A 321 6.60 11.26 4.14
CA SER A 321 5.23 11.38 4.66
C SER A 321 5.23 12.25 5.92
N PRO A 322 4.42 13.32 5.99
CA PRO A 322 4.48 14.32 7.07
C PRO A 322 3.81 13.80 8.34
N ILE A 323 4.42 12.78 8.94
CA ILE A 323 4.05 12.20 10.23
C ILE A 323 4.98 12.82 11.29
N GLY A 324 4.41 13.30 12.39
CA GLY A 324 5.19 13.97 13.45
C GLY A 324 5.46 15.45 13.18
N VAL A 325 6.27 16.05 14.06
CA VAL A 325 6.61 17.47 14.00
C VAL A 325 7.54 17.76 12.83
N ALA A 326 8.68 17.08 12.75
CA ALA A 326 9.71 17.38 11.76
C ALA A 326 9.23 17.09 10.32
N GLY A 327 8.46 16.01 10.11
CA GLY A 327 7.87 15.71 8.80
C GLY A 327 6.87 16.77 8.35
N THR A 328 6.01 17.23 9.27
CA THR A 328 5.04 18.30 9.00
C THR A 328 5.72 19.66 8.83
N ASP A 329 6.71 20.00 9.65
CA ASP A 329 7.52 21.21 9.51
C ASP A 329 8.17 21.26 8.12
N ALA A 330 8.76 20.17 7.65
CA ALA A 330 9.38 20.10 6.32
C ALA A 330 8.38 20.42 5.21
N PHE A 331 7.15 19.90 5.28
CA PHE A 331 6.09 20.20 4.31
C PHE A 331 5.64 21.67 4.39
N VAL A 332 5.30 22.15 5.58
CA VAL A 332 4.81 23.52 5.82
C VAL A 332 5.86 24.56 5.36
N MET A 333 7.14 24.33 5.66
CA MET A 333 8.22 25.22 5.22
C MET A 333 8.48 25.15 3.73
N ALA A 334 8.38 23.97 3.10
CA ALA A 334 8.47 23.85 1.65
C ALA A 334 7.34 24.63 0.95
N LEU A 335 6.11 24.51 1.48
CA LEU A 335 4.94 25.23 0.96
C LEU A 335 5.09 26.75 1.15
N SER A 336 5.50 27.21 2.34
CA SER A 336 5.80 28.61 2.63
C SER A 336 6.82 29.19 1.62
N ARG A 337 7.90 28.46 1.35
CA ARG A 337 8.94 28.84 0.37
C ARG A 337 8.38 28.92 -1.05
N LEU A 338 7.62 27.90 -1.48
CA LEU A 338 7.07 27.85 -2.84
C LEU A 338 6.04 28.96 -3.11
N ILE A 339 5.22 29.29 -2.11
CA ILE A 339 4.16 30.31 -2.23
C ILE A 339 4.73 31.71 -1.94
N GLY A 340 5.84 31.82 -1.21
CA GLY A 340 6.41 33.10 -0.77
C GLY A 340 5.58 33.78 0.33
N LYS A 341 4.85 33.02 1.15
CA LYS A 341 4.04 33.52 2.26
C LYS A 341 4.53 32.97 3.59
N PRO A 342 4.36 33.70 4.71
CA PRO A 342 4.66 33.19 6.04
C PRO A 342 3.75 32.01 6.39
N VAL A 343 4.18 31.19 7.35
CA VAL A 343 3.37 30.11 7.89
C VAL A 343 2.10 30.69 8.54
N PRO A 344 0.91 30.16 8.24
CA PRO A 344 -0.33 30.58 8.89
C PRO A 344 -0.30 30.36 10.41
N ALA A 345 -0.74 31.36 11.18
CA ALA A 345 -0.72 31.32 12.65
C ALA A 345 -1.47 30.12 13.26
N LEU A 346 -2.49 29.60 12.55
CA LEU A 346 -3.19 28.39 12.98
C LEU A 346 -2.27 27.18 12.98
N LEU A 347 -1.43 27.01 11.95
CA LEU A 347 -0.47 25.90 11.86
C LEU A 347 0.63 26.01 12.94
N GLU A 348 1.07 27.24 13.25
CA GLU A 348 2.01 27.47 14.36
C GLU A 348 1.38 27.05 15.70
N LYS A 349 0.09 27.36 15.90
CA LYS A 349 -0.66 26.97 17.10
C LYS A 349 -0.82 25.44 17.18
N GLU A 350 -1.23 24.79 16.10
CA GLU A 350 -1.39 23.32 16.04
C GLU A 350 -0.05 22.61 16.32
N ARG A 351 1.06 23.13 15.76
CA ARG A 351 2.41 22.65 16.06
C ARG A 351 2.72 22.73 17.55
N GLY A 352 2.42 23.88 18.16
CA GLY A 352 2.63 24.08 19.60
C GLY A 352 1.83 23.11 20.45
N GLN A 353 0.57 22.86 20.09
CA GLN A 353 -0.32 21.90 20.77
C GLN A 353 0.21 20.47 20.66
N LEU A 354 0.71 20.05 19.49
CA LEU A 354 1.33 18.74 19.32
C LEU A 354 2.58 18.58 20.17
N VAL A 355 3.47 19.58 20.18
CA VAL A 355 4.72 19.55 20.99
C VAL A 355 4.41 19.46 22.48
N ASP A 356 3.40 20.19 22.95
CA ASP A 356 2.93 20.14 24.33
C ASP A 356 2.41 18.74 24.70
N ALA A 357 1.54 18.17 23.87
CA ALA A 357 1.05 16.80 24.03
C ALA A 357 2.16 15.74 24.01
N MET A 358 3.18 15.91 23.16
CA MET A 358 4.35 15.02 23.13
C MET A 358 5.16 15.11 24.43
N ALA A 359 5.33 16.32 24.97
CA ALA A 359 6.04 16.55 26.25
C ALA A 359 5.29 15.89 27.41
N ASP A 360 3.97 16.04 27.48
CA ASP A 360 3.12 15.41 28.49
C ASP A 360 3.16 13.88 28.42
N SER A 361 3.32 13.33 27.23
CA SER A 361 3.28 11.89 26.97
C SER A 361 4.65 11.20 27.06
N GLN A 362 5.73 11.98 27.14
CA GLN A 362 7.10 11.48 27.02
C GLN A 362 7.43 10.37 28.04
N ALA A 363 6.94 10.48 29.26
CA ALA A 363 7.20 9.49 30.32
C ALA A 363 6.69 8.07 29.97
N HIS A 364 5.70 7.96 29.10
CA HIS A 364 5.08 6.69 28.71
C HIS A 364 5.75 6.04 27.49
N LEU A 365 6.26 6.84 26.58
CA LEU A 365 6.76 6.38 25.26
C LEU A 365 8.29 6.35 25.19
N HIS A 366 8.99 7.17 25.97
CA HIS A 366 10.45 7.22 25.99
C HIS A 366 11.07 5.86 26.31
N GLY A 367 12.02 5.44 25.48
CA GLY A 367 12.72 4.16 25.63
C GLY A 367 11.88 2.93 25.30
N LYS A 368 10.62 3.09 24.87
CA LYS A 368 9.81 1.96 24.39
C LYS A 368 10.31 1.49 23.03
N ARG A 369 10.41 0.18 22.89
CA ARG A 369 10.93 -0.48 21.70
C ARG A 369 9.81 -0.93 20.79
N TYR A 370 9.92 -0.58 19.52
CA TYR A 370 8.92 -0.90 18.50
C TYR A 370 9.52 -1.78 17.41
N ALA A 371 8.81 -2.84 17.05
CA ALA A 371 8.98 -3.49 15.76
C ALA A 371 7.92 -2.96 14.80
N MET A 372 8.29 -2.69 13.56
CA MET A 372 7.31 -2.22 12.58
C MET A 372 7.57 -2.74 11.18
N TYR A 373 6.49 -2.88 10.42
CA TYR A 373 6.57 -3.31 9.03
C TYR A 373 5.49 -2.65 8.18
N GLY A 374 5.84 -2.35 6.94
CA GLY A 374 4.93 -1.69 5.99
C GLY A 374 5.64 -1.26 4.72
N ASP A 375 5.00 -0.33 4.00
CA ASP A 375 5.57 0.27 2.80
C ASP A 375 6.71 1.23 3.13
N PRO A 376 7.72 1.37 2.26
CA PRO A 376 8.95 2.10 2.54
C PRO A 376 8.72 3.54 3.03
N ASP A 377 7.86 4.29 2.35
CA ASP A 377 7.61 5.70 2.70
C ASP A 377 6.89 5.86 4.04
N MET A 378 5.95 4.95 4.35
CA MET A 378 5.26 4.92 5.64
C MET A 378 6.23 4.60 6.77
N MET A 379 7.13 3.64 6.54
CA MET A 379 8.16 3.27 7.52
C MET A 379 9.13 4.42 7.79
N LEU A 380 9.48 5.24 6.80
CA LEU A 380 10.31 6.44 7.00
C LEU A 380 9.62 7.46 7.90
N GLY A 381 8.36 7.81 7.61
CA GLY A 381 7.60 8.78 8.39
C GLY A 381 7.40 8.32 9.85
N LEU A 382 7.00 7.06 10.05
CA LEU A 382 6.82 6.50 11.39
C LEU A 382 8.14 6.37 12.17
N THR A 383 9.24 5.98 11.52
CA THR A 383 10.57 5.95 12.15
C THR A 383 10.94 7.32 12.67
N GLN A 384 10.78 8.35 11.86
CA GLN A 384 11.09 9.73 12.25
C GLN A 384 10.27 10.15 13.46
N PHE A 385 8.95 9.90 13.45
CA PHE A 385 8.07 10.30 14.55
C PHE A 385 8.37 9.53 15.85
N LEU A 386 8.63 8.22 15.80
CA LEU A 386 9.02 7.45 16.99
C LEU A 386 10.30 7.98 17.63
N LEU A 387 11.30 8.33 16.80
CA LEU A 387 12.54 8.94 17.30
C LEU A 387 12.31 10.33 17.95
N GLU A 388 11.35 11.13 17.44
CA GLU A 388 10.93 12.40 18.04
C GLU A 388 10.28 12.20 19.41
N LEU A 389 9.55 11.10 19.61
CA LEU A 389 8.92 10.73 20.88
C LEU A 389 9.93 10.14 21.91
N GLY A 390 11.19 9.96 21.52
CA GLY A 390 12.20 9.29 22.34
C GLY A 390 12.01 7.77 22.42
N ALA A 391 11.23 7.20 21.50
CA ALA A 391 11.03 5.76 21.36
C ALA A 391 12.10 5.15 20.43
N GLU A 392 12.27 3.83 20.53
CA GLU A 392 13.26 3.08 19.75
C GLU A 392 12.58 2.23 18.67
N PRO A 393 12.63 2.61 17.39
CA PRO A 393 12.18 1.76 16.28
C PRO A 393 13.17 0.62 16.04
N ALA A 394 13.21 -0.33 16.98
CA ALA A 394 14.22 -1.39 17.06
C ALA A 394 14.32 -2.26 15.80
N HIS A 395 13.18 -2.58 15.18
CA HIS A 395 13.11 -3.40 13.96
C HIS A 395 12.19 -2.73 12.94
N VAL A 396 12.76 -2.23 11.85
CA VAL A 396 12.01 -1.59 10.76
C VAL A 396 12.09 -2.45 9.50
N LEU A 397 10.98 -3.08 9.12
CA LEU A 397 10.91 -4.01 8.00
C LEU A 397 10.07 -3.42 6.86
N ALA A 398 10.61 -3.46 5.64
CA ALA A 398 9.83 -3.21 4.42
C ALA A 398 10.10 -4.31 3.39
N THR A 399 9.07 -5.12 3.11
CA THR A 399 9.19 -6.22 2.14
C THR A 399 9.56 -5.73 0.75
N ASN A 400 9.03 -4.57 0.36
CA ASN A 400 9.30 -3.86 -0.89
C ASN A 400 10.36 -2.75 -0.74
N GLY A 401 11.06 -2.68 0.39
CA GLY A 401 12.15 -1.75 0.63
C GLY A 401 13.40 -2.11 -0.17
N THR A 402 14.16 -1.09 -0.57
CA THR A 402 15.44 -1.21 -1.26
C THR A 402 16.61 -0.94 -0.31
N ASP A 403 17.84 -1.22 -0.77
CA ASP A 403 19.04 -0.89 0.01
C ASP A 403 19.20 0.65 0.16
N ALA A 404 18.75 1.42 -0.84
CA ALA A 404 18.72 2.88 -0.76
C ALA A 404 17.73 3.37 0.31
N TRP A 405 16.56 2.74 0.42
CA TRP A 405 15.61 2.99 1.51
C TRP A 405 16.23 2.68 2.87
N ALA A 406 16.87 1.52 3.02
CA ALA A 406 17.52 1.14 4.26
C ALA A 406 18.59 2.17 4.69
N ALA A 407 19.37 2.68 3.74
CA ALA A 407 20.35 3.74 4.00
C ALA A 407 19.71 5.07 4.44
N LYS A 408 18.50 5.39 3.94
CA LYS A 408 17.75 6.57 4.42
C LYS A 408 17.26 6.39 5.86
N VAL A 409 16.71 5.22 6.18
CA VAL A 409 16.29 4.92 7.57
C VAL A 409 17.50 4.94 8.50
N GLN A 410 18.65 4.38 8.07
CA GLN A 410 19.88 4.42 8.86
C GLN A 410 20.31 5.84 9.19
N LYS A 411 20.20 6.79 8.26
CA LYS A 411 20.50 8.20 8.54
C LYS A 411 19.60 8.80 9.63
N LEU A 412 18.32 8.38 9.70
CA LEU A 412 17.44 8.79 10.80
C LEU A 412 17.92 8.21 12.14
N PHE A 413 18.35 6.96 12.16
CA PHE A 413 18.92 6.34 13.36
C PHE A 413 20.20 7.06 13.81
N ASP A 414 21.11 7.32 12.88
CA ASP A 414 22.39 7.98 13.18
C ASP A 414 22.22 9.43 13.70
N ALA A 415 21.11 10.08 13.31
CA ALA A 415 20.79 11.44 13.73
C ALA A 415 20.11 11.53 15.11
N SER A 416 19.75 10.40 15.73
CA SER A 416 19.03 10.37 17.01
C SER A 416 19.71 9.45 18.03
N PRO A 417 19.81 9.84 19.30
CA PRO A 417 20.31 8.94 20.35
C PRO A 417 19.46 7.69 20.54
N TYR A 418 18.19 7.75 20.16
CA TYR A 418 17.24 6.62 20.25
C TYR A 418 17.32 5.66 19.06
N GLY A 419 18.13 5.98 18.06
CA GLY A 419 18.42 5.11 16.93
C GLY A 419 19.52 4.07 17.19
N ALA A 420 20.26 4.21 18.31
CA ALA A 420 21.34 3.30 18.65
C ALA A 420 20.84 1.86 18.84
N GLY A 421 21.35 0.91 18.04
CA GLY A 421 20.93 -0.49 18.07
C GLY A 421 19.66 -0.82 17.25
N CYS A 422 19.01 0.18 16.67
CA CYS A 422 17.91 -0.04 15.72
C CYS A 422 18.42 -0.59 14.38
N LYS A 423 17.61 -1.40 13.71
CA LYS A 423 18.00 -2.09 12.48
C LYS A 423 16.89 -2.06 11.43
N THR A 424 17.29 -1.96 10.16
CA THR A 424 16.41 -2.06 9.00
C THR A 424 16.47 -3.45 8.36
N TYR A 425 15.33 -3.88 7.81
CA TYR A 425 15.19 -5.18 7.17
C TYR A 425 14.48 -5.03 5.81
N PRO A 426 15.18 -4.54 4.77
CA PRO A 426 14.64 -4.52 3.41
C PRO A 426 14.48 -5.95 2.90
N LYS A 427 13.49 -6.18 2.01
CA LYS A 427 13.30 -7.47 1.32
C LYS A 427 13.14 -8.64 2.31
N ARG A 428 12.39 -8.46 3.40
CA ARG A 428 12.07 -9.50 4.38
C ARG A 428 10.54 -9.64 4.52
N ASP A 429 10.08 -10.83 4.92
CA ASP A 429 8.67 -11.14 5.15
C ASP A 429 8.34 -11.21 6.67
N LEU A 430 7.06 -11.40 7.01
CA LEU A 430 6.63 -11.44 8.40
C LEU A 430 7.16 -12.66 9.17
N TRP A 431 7.59 -13.72 8.48
CA TRP A 431 8.24 -14.85 9.14
C TRP A 431 9.65 -14.51 9.62
N HIS A 432 10.37 -13.63 8.91
CA HIS A 432 11.61 -13.05 9.41
C HIS A 432 11.35 -12.18 10.65
N LEU A 433 10.33 -11.31 10.60
CA LEU A 433 9.96 -10.46 11.73
C LEU A 433 9.58 -11.28 12.96
N ARG A 434 8.85 -12.38 12.79
CA ARG A 434 8.53 -13.31 13.86
C ARG A 434 9.79 -13.82 14.59
N SER A 435 10.82 -14.19 13.85
CA SER A 435 12.08 -14.62 14.45
C SER A 435 12.74 -13.53 15.30
N LEU A 436 12.65 -12.27 14.86
CA LEU A 436 13.15 -11.13 15.65
C LEU A 436 12.33 -10.95 16.93
N LEU A 437 11.00 -10.98 16.84
CA LEU A 437 10.14 -10.79 18.01
C LEU A 437 10.38 -11.85 19.10
N HIS A 438 10.76 -13.08 18.74
CA HIS A 438 11.11 -14.10 19.70
C HIS A 438 12.53 -14.00 20.27
N THR A 439 13.49 -13.43 19.51
CA THR A 439 14.91 -13.43 19.90
C THR A 439 15.43 -12.07 20.35
N GLU A 440 14.78 -11.01 19.93
CA GLU A 440 15.11 -9.61 20.22
C GLU A 440 13.81 -8.86 20.57
N PRO A 441 13.24 -9.07 21.77
CA PRO A 441 11.89 -8.63 22.13
C PRO A 441 11.74 -7.11 22.09
N VAL A 442 10.50 -6.68 21.82
CA VAL A 442 10.06 -5.29 21.76
C VAL A 442 8.78 -5.11 22.59
N ASP A 443 8.42 -3.86 22.90
CA ASP A 443 7.21 -3.54 23.65
C ASP A 443 5.96 -3.56 22.75
N PHE A 444 6.08 -3.07 21.52
CA PHE A 444 4.95 -2.91 20.59
C PHE A 444 5.30 -3.31 19.16
N LEU A 445 4.27 -3.71 18.43
CA LEU A 445 4.33 -3.99 16.99
C LEU A 445 3.45 -2.98 16.24
N ILE A 446 3.98 -2.34 15.20
CA ILE A 446 3.20 -1.49 14.28
C ILE A 446 3.08 -2.21 12.94
N GLY A 447 1.86 -2.33 12.42
CA GLY A 447 1.65 -3.01 11.15
C GLY A 447 0.21 -2.97 10.66
N ASN A 448 -0.12 -3.91 9.78
CA ASN A 448 -1.45 -4.10 9.23
C ASN A 448 -2.19 -5.25 9.93
N THR A 449 -3.40 -5.57 9.46
CA THR A 449 -4.22 -6.66 10.01
C THR A 449 -3.50 -8.01 10.12
N TYR A 450 -2.54 -8.30 9.25
CA TYR A 450 -1.81 -9.57 9.30
C TYR A 450 -0.89 -9.68 10.52
N GLY A 451 -0.49 -8.57 11.12
CA GLY A 451 0.28 -8.53 12.37
C GLY A 451 -0.41 -9.21 13.54
N LYS A 452 -1.74 -9.38 13.52
CA LYS A 452 -2.49 -10.10 14.55
C LYS A 452 -2.04 -11.54 14.75
N TYR A 453 -1.44 -12.16 13.74
CA TYR A 453 -0.88 -13.51 13.88
C TYR A 453 0.44 -13.50 14.66
N LEU A 454 1.24 -12.44 14.48
CA LEU A 454 2.45 -12.21 15.27
C LEU A 454 2.09 -11.84 16.71
N GLU A 455 1.13 -10.94 16.91
CA GLU A 455 0.59 -10.56 18.23
C GLU A 455 0.16 -11.80 19.03
N ARG A 456 -0.62 -12.70 18.44
CA ARG A 456 -1.09 -13.94 19.08
C ARG A 456 0.01 -14.95 19.39
N ASP A 457 1.06 -15.00 18.54
CA ASP A 457 2.16 -15.95 18.71
C ASP A 457 3.23 -15.45 19.70
N THR A 458 3.44 -14.13 19.77
CA THR A 458 4.52 -13.52 20.58
C THR A 458 4.03 -12.81 21.83
N GLY A 459 2.74 -12.46 21.89
CA GLY A 459 2.17 -11.62 22.94
C GLY A 459 2.48 -10.13 22.81
N VAL A 460 3.19 -9.71 21.76
CA VAL A 460 3.52 -8.29 21.51
C VAL A 460 2.27 -7.59 20.95
N PRO A 461 1.74 -6.55 21.63
CA PRO A 461 0.53 -5.85 21.21
C PRO A 461 0.72 -5.13 19.85
N LEU A 462 -0.35 -5.12 19.03
CA LEU A 462 -0.31 -4.62 17.66
C LEU A 462 -1.09 -3.31 17.49
N ILE A 463 -0.40 -2.26 17.12
CA ILE A 463 -0.95 -0.98 16.66
C ILE A 463 -1.15 -1.04 15.12
N ARG A 464 -2.40 -0.87 14.69
CA ARG A 464 -2.75 -0.99 13.28
C ARG A 464 -2.65 0.36 12.58
N MET A 465 -1.56 0.56 11.83
CA MET A 465 -1.29 1.82 11.11
C MET A 465 -0.92 1.65 9.63
N VAL A 466 -0.86 0.43 9.13
CA VAL A 466 -0.38 0.13 7.77
C VAL A 466 -1.48 -0.52 6.94
N PHE A 467 -1.54 -0.22 5.65
CA PHE A 467 -2.45 -0.90 4.71
C PHE A 467 -2.09 -2.41 4.55
N PRO A 468 -3.07 -3.33 4.51
CA PRO A 468 -4.50 -3.09 4.70
C PRO A 468 -4.96 -3.29 6.17
N ILE A 469 -5.98 -2.55 6.59
CA ILE A 469 -6.65 -2.69 7.88
C ILE A 469 -8.07 -3.22 7.65
N PHE A 470 -8.31 -4.48 8.00
CA PHE A 470 -9.60 -5.15 7.79
C PHE A 470 -10.43 -5.28 9.07
N ASP A 471 -9.75 -5.34 10.20
CA ASP A 471 -10.30 -5.65 11.53
C ASP A 471 -10.48 -4.42 12.42
N ARG A 472 -10.31 -3.23 11.86
CA ARG A 472 -10.70 -1.95 12.45
C ARG A 472 -11.45 -1.15 11.39
N HIS A 473 -12.41 -0.32 11.84
CA HIS A 473 -13.29 0.41 10.93
C HIS A 473 -13.02 1.90 10.96
N HIS A 474 -13.09 2.55 9.80
CA HIS A 474 -13.03 3.99 9.60
C HIS A 474 -11.70 4.68 9.95
N TYR A 475 -10.62 3.94 10.18
CA TYR A 475 -9.30 4.52 10.44
C TYR A 475 -8.83 5.43 9.30
N HIS A 476 -9.10 5.04 8.05
CA HIS A 476 -8.76 5.80 6.84
C HIS A 476 -9.42 7.17 6.73
N ARG A 477 -10.54 7.42 7.49
CA ARG A 477 -11.29 8.69 7.45
C ARG A 477 -10.65 9.81 8.26
N TYR A 478 -9.65 9.49 9.06
CA TYR A 478 -8.93 10.44 9.89
C TYR A 478 -7.47 10.55 9.43
N PRO A 479 -6.85 11.74 9.50
CA PRO A 479 -5.47 11.93 9.10
C PRO A 479 -4.49 11.24 10.05
N ILE A 480 -3.33 10.90 9.51
CA ILE A 480 -2.10 10.64 10.25
C ILE A 480 -0.99 11.61 9.80
N TRP A 481 -1.25 12.41 8.78
CA TRP A 481 -0.40 13.48 8.27
C TRP A 481 -0.80 14.82 8.88
N GLY A 482 0.15 15.74 8.93
CA GLY A 482 -0.06 17.03 9.56
C GLY A 482 0.05 16.98 11.08
N TYR A 483 -0.06 18.12 11.74
CA TYR A 483 0.04 18.20 13.21
C TYR A 483 -1.12 17.50 13.89
N ASP A 484 -2.36 17.66 13.41
CA ASP A 484 -3.53 16.98 13.93
C ASP A 484 -3.45 15.45 13.72
N GLY A 485 -2.92 15.03 12.56
CA GLY A 485 -2.70 13.61 12.28
C GLY A 485 -1.64 13.00 13.18
N ALA A 486 -0.58 13.75 13.48
CA ALA A 486 0.46 13.32 14.40
C ALA A 486 -0.06 13.22 15.85
N LEU A 487 -0.91 14.17 16.28
CA LEU A 487 -1.58 14.12 17.59
C LEU A 487 -2.47 12.86 17.70
N ARG A 488 -3.23 12.55 16.66
CA ARG A 488 -4.01 11.31 16.62
C ARG A 488 -3.13 10.07 16.70
N THR A 489 -2.01 10.06 15.97
CA THR A 489 -1.06 8.93 16.01
C THR A 489 -0.48 8.76 17.42
N LEU A 490 -0.17 9.85 18.11
CA LEU A 490 0.26 9.85 19.50
C LEU A 490 -0.79 9.21 20.41
N VAL A 491 -2.06 9.60 20.27
CA VAL A 491 -3.18 9.00 21.02
C VAL A 491 -3.27 7.48 20.78
N MET A 492 -3.13 7.02 19.54
CA MET A 492 -3.16 5.58 19.24
C MET A 492 -2.01 4.81 19.93
N PHE A 493 -0.85 5.42 20.06
CA PHE A 493 0.27 4.82 20.79
C PHE A 493 0.02 4.78 22.30
N LEU A 494 -0.56 5.83 22.86
CA LEU A 494 -0.90 5.92 24.27
C LEU A 494 -2.04 4.98 24.65
N ASP A 495 -3.08 4.87 23.83
CA ASP A 495 -4.19 3.95 24.06
C ASP A 495 -3.68 2.50 24.17
N GLU A 496 -2.85 2.06 23.23
CA GLU A 496 -2.27 0.71 23.26
C GLU A 496 -1.32 0.52 24.46
N PHE A 497 -0.56 1.58 24.82
CA PHE A 497 0.28 1.54 26.01
C PHE A 497 -0.54 1.32 27.28
N PHE A 498 -1.60 2.12 27.48
CA PHE A 498 -2.42 2.03 28.69
C PHE A 498 -3.27 0.77 28.73
N GLU A 499 -3.84 0.32 27.58
CA GLU A 499 -4.54 -0.96 27.50
C GLU A 499 -3.62 -2.14 27.88
N THR A 500 -2.38 -2.10 27.41
CA THR A 500 -1.37 -3.13 27.74
C THR A 500 -0.98 -3.08 29.20
N LEU A 501 -0.80 -1.87 29.76
CA LEU A 501 -0.49 -1.67 31.17
C LEU A 501 -1.61 -2.22 32.06
N ASP A 502 -2.84 -1.86 31.77
CA ASP A 502 -4.02 -2.30 32.54
C ASP A 502 -4.21 -3.81 32.47
N ALA A 503 -4.06 -4.40 31.29
CA ALA A 503 -4.17 -5.85 31.10
C ALA A 503 -3.11 -6.65 31.88
N ASN A 504 -1.94 -6.08 32.09
CA ASN A 504 -0.82 -6.71 32.80
C ASN A 504 -0.69 -6.28 34.27
N THR A 505 -1.54 -5.39 34.77
CA THR A 505 -1.51 -4.94 36.14
C THR A 505 -2.02 -6.00 37.08
N ILE A 506 -1.17 -6.41 38.04
CA ILE A 506 -1.52 -7.40 39.07
C ILE A 506 -1.83 -6.67 40.38
N VAL A 507 -3.05 -6.87 40.90
CA VAL A 507 -3.42 -6.38 42.23
C VAL A 507 -3.12 -7.48 43.28
N PRO A 508 -2.17 -7.26 44.17
CA PRO A 508 -1.80 -8.28 45.17
C PRO A 508 -2.99 -8.69 46.04
N GLY A 509 -3.19 -10.01 46.19
CA GLY A 509 -4.22 -10.57 47.06
C GLY A 509 -5.63 -10.58 46.48
N LYS A 510 -5.84 -10.21 45.22
CA LYS A 510 -7.14 -10.30 44.56
C LYS A 510 -7.09 -11.21 43.34
N THR A 511 -8.10 -12.06 43.23
CA THR A 511 -8.27 -13.01 42.12
C THR A 511 -9.20 -12.50 41.05
N ASP A 512 -10.02 -11.49 41.37
CA ASP A 512 -10.96 -10.88 40.45
C ASP A 512 -10.99 -9.35 40.65
N TYR A 513 -10.11 -8.66 39.92
CA TYR A 513 -9.94 -7.22 40.01
C TYR A 513 -11.15 -6.44 39.45
N SER A 514 -11.80 -6.97 38.44
CA SER A 514 -12.94 -6.31 37.79
C SER A 514 -14.14 -6.11 38.72
N TYR A 515 -14.29 -6.97 39.70
CA TYR A 515 -15.37 -6.89 40.70
C TYR A 515 -15.28 -5.66 41.60
N ASP A 516 -14.07 -5.17 41.88
CA ASP A 516 -13.89 -4.04 42.78
C ASP A 516 -14.05 -2.66 42.08
N ILE A 517 -13.90 -2.62 40.77
CA ILE A 517 -14.14 -1.40 39.98
C ILE A 517 -15.63 -1.14 39.81
N ILE A 518 -16.45 -2.19 39.82
CA ILE A 518 -17.89 -2.10 39.65
C ILE A 518 -18.62 -1.76 40.96
N ARG A 519 -17.98 -1.97 42.10
CA ARG A 519 -18.50 -1.63 43.42
C ARG A 519 -18.12 -0.21 43.83
#